data_b500ea4b5a4d8ec12844d3a210a526bf
#
_entry.id   b500ea4b5a4d8ec12844d3a210a526bf
#
_cell.length_a   1.000
_cell.length_b   1.000
_cell.length_c   1.000
_cell.angle_alpha   90.00
_cell.angle_beta   90.00
_cell.angle_gamma   90.00
#
_symmetry.space_group_name_H-M   'P 1'
#
loop_
_entity.id
_entity.type
_entity.pdbx_description
1 polymer ?
#
loop_
_entity_poly.entity_id
_entity_poly.type
_entity_poly.pdbx_seq_one_letter_code
_entity_poly.pdbx_strand_id
1 'polypeptide(L)'
;MATTFTNRSSLSYGGNTVISNTVTGEIAEVLGVTKTAVTDEYRPGEPVTYIVTLTNSGSTELSALTLTDNLGAYTFNGTTLVPLTYDESSVKYFINGDLVAAPTVAGTSPLTITGLTVPAGGNTAIVYTATPNDFAPPAEDGTITNTVEITGTGLTDVTATETVATEDAPELRISKGLCPTSVTENGTIEYTFIIENFGNTAATDAVLTDTFNPRLTNIVATLNGTALTAGTDYTYDAATGLFTTVAGKITVPAATYTQNATTGAYTTVPGSTTLVVTGAI
;
A
#
# COMPACT_ATOMS: atom_id res chain seq x y z
N MET A 1 -16.85 -10.09 -24.75
CA MET A 1 -18.05 -10.67 -25.45
C MET A 1 -17.80 -10.57 -26.94
N ALA A 2 -18.00 -11.65 -27.71
CA ALA A 2 -17.84 -11.59 -29.15
C ALA A 2 -18.80 -10.57 -29.77
N THR A 3 -18.29 -9.71 -30.64
CA THR A 3 -19.07 -8.69 -31.35
C THR A 3 -19.55 -9.30 -32.67
N THR A 4 -20.86 -9.34 -32.88
CA THR A 4 -21.43 -9.82 -34.15
C THR A 4 -21.50 -8.71 -35.19
N PHE A 5 -21.17 -9.04 -36.44
CA PHE A 5 -21.38 -8.15 -37.58
C PHE A 5 -22.20 -8.81 -38.64
N THR A 6 -22.92 -8.02 -39.44
CA THR A 6 -23.75 -8.52 -40.55
C THR A 6 -23.38 -7.78 -41.82
N ASN A 7 -23.49 -8.49 -42.96
CA ASN A 7 -23.28 -7.93 -44.26
C ASN A 7 -24.32 -8.45 -45.26
N ARG A 8 -24.75 -7.61 -46.23
CA ARG A 8 -25.55 -7.96 -47.37
C ARG A 8 -25.18 -7.10 -48.58
N SER A 9 -25.39 -7.59 -49.75
CA SER A 9 -25.10 -6.89 -51.01
C SER A 9 -26.38 -6.56 -51.77
N SER A 10 -26.34 -5.53 -52.59
CA SER A 10 -27.37 -5.22 -53.56
C SER A 10 -26.81 -5.24 -54.98
N LEU A 11 -27.57 -5.77 -55.91
CA LEU A 11 -27.26 -5.78 -57.36
C LEU A 11 -28.37 -5.03 -58.12
N SER A 12 -27.97 -4.01 -58.88
CA SER A 12 -28.89 -3.25 -59.70
C SER A 12 -28.64 -3.54 -61.18
N TYR A 13 -29.72 -3.82 -61.95
CA TYR A 13 -29.68 -4.08 -63.40
C TYR A 13 -30.99 -3.65 -64.06
N GLY A 14 -30.96 -3.05 -65.23
CA GLY A 14 -32.13 -2.70 -66.02
C GLY A 14 -33.20 -1.88 -65.26
N GLY A 15 -32.80 -1.06 -64.26
CA GLY A 15 -33.73 -0.29 -63.42
C GLY A 15 -34.27 -1.08 -62.20
N ASN A 16 -33.90 -2.34 -62.03
CA ASN A 16 -34.27 -3.19 -60.89
C ASN A 16 -33.13 -3.32 -59.89
N THR A 17 -33.47 -3.55 -58.61
CA THR A 17 -32.49 -3.87 -57.57
C THR A 17 -32.90 -5.15 -56.84
N VAL A 18 -31.97 -6.11 -56.74
CA VAL A 18 -32.13 -7.31 -55.91
C VAL A 18 -31.13 -7.29 -54.75
N ILE A 19 -31.52 -7.84 -53.62
CA ILE A 19 -30.76 -7.82 -52.39
C ILE A 19 -30.40 -9.25 -52.02
N SER A 20 -29.15 -9.50 -51.64
CA SER A 20 -28.69 -10.82 -51.15
C SER A 20 -29.34 -11.17 -49.78
N ASN A 21 -29.17 -12.42 -49.35
CA ASN A 21 -29.33 -12.77 -47.95
C ASN A 21 -28.33 -11.98 -47.08
N THR A 22 -28.69 -11.80 -45.84
CA THR A 22 -27.77 -11.28 -44.80
C THR A 22 -26.89 -12.42 -44.30
N VAL A 23 -25.59 -12.21 -44.22
CA VAL A 23 -24.64 -13.10 -43.56
C VAL A 23 -24.20 -12.46 -42.23
N THR A 24 -24.00 -13.28 -41.19
CA THR A 24 -23.54 -12.86 -39.88
C THR A 24 -22.18 -13.49 -39.60
N GLY A 25 -21.26 -12.72 -39.07
CA GLY A 25 -19.97 -13.16 -38.55
C GLY A 25 -19.76 -12.70 -37.12
N GLU A 26 -18.77 -13.26 -36.44
CA GLU A 26 -18.35 -12.88 -35.11
C GLU A 26 -16.89 -12.43 -35.12
N ILE A 27 -16.59 -11.39 -34.35
CA ILE A 27 -15.23 -10.97 -33.99
C ILE A 27 -14.96 -11.55 -32.60
N ALA A 28 -14.08 -12.55 -32.55
CA ALA A 28 -13.66 -13.14 -31.27
C ALA A 28 -12.59 -12.26 -30.62
N GLU A 29 -12.79 -11.94 -29.35
CA GLU A 29 -11.76 -11.32 -28.51
C GLU A 29 -10.68 -12.37 -28.21
N VAL A 30 -9.42 -12.03 -28.47
CA VAL A 30 -8.28 -12.95 -28.31
C VAL A 30 -7.31 -12.50 -27.23
N LEU A 31 -7.34 -11.22 -26.83
CA LEU A 31 -6.50 -10.66 -25.79
C LEU A 31 -7.21 -10.75 -24.43
N GLY A 32 -6.55 -11.37 -23.46
CA GLY A 32 -6.94 -11.39 -22.06
C GLY A 32 -5.90 -10.66 -21.20
N VAL A 33 -6.34 -10.09 -20.10
CA VAL A 33 -5.46 -9.45 -19.11
C VAL A 33 -5.85 -9.87 -17.70
N THR A 34 -4.84 -10.09 -16.85
CA THR A 34 -5.00 -10.21 -15.39
C THR A 34 -3.99 -9.32 -14.71
N LYS A 35 -4.33 -8.83 -13.52
CA LYS A 35 -3.46 -8.04 -12.65
C LYS A 35 -3.52 -8.61 -11.26
N THR A 36 -2.38 -8.78 -10.63
CA THR A 36 -2.27 -9.26 -9.24
C THR A 36 -1.17 -8.49 -8.52
N ALA A 37 -1.31 -8.34 -7.21
CA ALA A 37 -0.23 -7.91 -6.33
C ALA A 37 0.45 -9.15 -5.72
N VAL A 38 1.74 -9.05 -5.38
CA VAL A 38 2.48 -10.14 -4.72
C VAL A 38 2.05 -10.27 -3.26
N THR A 39 1.63 -9.15 -2.65
CA THR A 39 1.08 -9.08 -1.29
C THR A 39 -0.29 -8.42 -1.36
N ASP A 40 -1.24 -8.91 -0.56
CA ASP A 40 -2.60 -8.37 -0.49
C ASP A 40 -2.69 -7.09 0.36
N GLU A 41 -1.58 -6.73 1.04
CA GLU A 41 -1.49 -5.60 1.95
C GLU A 41 -0.34 -4.67 1.57
N TYR A 42 -0.47 -3.39 1.95
CA TYR A 42 0.57 -2.38 1.79
C TYR A 42 0.85 -1.64 3.11
N ARG A 43 2.07 -1.14 3.21
CA ARG A 43 2.51 -0.18 4.25
C ARG A 43 2.93 1.14 3.61
N PRO A 44 2.71 2.28 4.26
CA PRO A 44 3.25 3.55 3.79
C PRO A 44 4.77 3.48 3.57
N GLY A 45 5.22 3.87 2.37
CA GLY A 45 6.64 3.90 2.02
C GLY A 45 7.29 2.55 1.67
N GLU A 46 6.58 1.42 1.76
CA GLU A 46 7.07 0.12 1.30
C GLU A 46 6.52 -0.23 -0.10
N PRO A 47 7.37 -0.71 -1.04
CA PRO A 47 6.93 -0.95 -2.40
C PRO A 47 6.00 -2.17 -2.51
N VAL A 48 4.91 -2.03 -3.25
CA VAL A 48 4.03 -3.12 -3.68
C VAL A 48 4.46 -3.59 -5.07
N THR A 49 4.62 -4.90 -5.23
CA THR A 49 4.95 -5.51 -6.54
C THR A 49 3.67 -5.95 -7.23
N TYR A 50 3.45 -5.46 -8.45
CA TYR A 50 2.35 -5.84 -9.32
C TYR A 50 2.84 -6.73 -10.46
N ILE A 51 1.99 -7.69 -10.85
CA ILE A 51 2.18 -8.57 -11.99
C ILE A 51 0.97 -8.40 -12.91
N VAL A 52 1.20 -7.96 -14.15
CA VAL A 52 0.18 -7.91 -15.21
C VAL A 52 0.51 -8.99 -16.21
N THR A 53 -0.44 -9.92 -16.42
CA THR A 53 -0.28 -11.00 -17.41
C THR A 53 -1.25 -10.80 -18.56
N LEU A 54 -0.70 -10.75 -19.76
CA LEU A 54 -1.44 -10.72 -21.03
C LEU A 54 -1.45 -12.11 -21.64
N THR A 55 -2.59 -12.56 -22.14
CA THR A 55 -2.74 -13.83 -22.85
C THR A 55 -3.32 -13.60 -24.23
N ASN A 56 -2.82 -14.32 -25.24
CA ASN A 56 -3.31 -14.27 -26.60
C ASN A 56 -3.82 -15.66 -27.00
N SER A 57 -5.14 -15.83 -27.09
CA SER A 57 -5.76 -17.08 -27.55
C SER A 57 -5.84 -17.20 -29.07
N GLY A 58 -5.42 -16.16 -29.79
CA GLY A 58 -5.43 -16.13 -31.28
C GLY A 58 -4.23 -16.85 -31.87
N SER A 59 -4.29 -17.03 -33.22
CA SER A 59 -3.25 -17.69 -34.01
C SER A 59 -2.18 -16.75 -34.57
N THR A 60 -2.29 -15.45 -34.30
CA THR A 60 -1.34 -14.42 -34.74
C THR A 60 -0.80 -13.66 -33.55
N GLU A 61 0.47 -13.24 -33.61
CA GLU A 61 1.09 -12.39 -32.60
C GLU A 61 0.35 -11.04 -32.50
N LEU A 62 0.13 -10.57 -31.27
CA LEU A 62 -0.31 -9.20 -30.99
C LEU A 62 0.92 -8.37 -30.69
N SER A 63 1.08 -7.24 -31.36
CA SER A 63 2.26 -6.37 -31.22
C SER A 63 1.86 -4.91 -31.09
N ALA A 64 2.82 -4.06 -30.72
CA ALA A 64 2.61 -2.63 -30.48
C ALA A 64 1.49 -2.33 -29.48
N LEU A 65 1.32 -3.20 -28.47
CA LEU A 65 0.35 -2.97 -27.40
C LEU A 65 0.89 -1.92 -26.44
N THR A 66 -0.06 -1.19 -25.84
CA THR A 66 0.21 -0.20 -24.77
C THR A 66 -0.51 -0.62 -23.50
N LEU A 67 0.23 -0.62 -22.41
CA LEU A 67 -0.30 -0.76 -21.06
C LEU A 67 -0.39 0.64 -20.43
N THR A 68 -1.55 0.98 -19.90
CA THR A 68 -1.76 2.19 -19.10
C THR A 68 -2.29 1.78 -17.74
N ASP A 69 -1.55 2.12 -16.68
CA ASP A 69 -1.90 1.82 -15.30
C ASP A 69 -2.19 3.10 -14.54
N ASN A 70 -3.34 3.17 -13.89
CA ASN A 70 -3.78 4.36 -13.19
C ASN A 70 -3.10 4.59 -11.82
N LEU A 71 -2.28 3.61 -11.35
CA LEU A 71 -1.58 3.65 -10.07
C LEU A 71 -2.51 3.93 -8.87
N GLY A 72 -3.72 3.34 -8.94
CA GLY A 72 -4.72 3.50 -7.90
C GLY A 72 -5.41 4.87 -7.87
N ALA A 73 -5.33 5.65 -8.95
CA ALA A 73 -5.89 6.99 -9.01
C ALA A 73 -7.37 7.03 -8.61
N TYR A 74 -7.72 7.99 -7.75
CA TYR A 74 -9.08 8.23 -7.27
C TYR A 74 -9.42 9.73 -7.25
N THR A 75 -10.72 10.05 -7.18
CA THR A 75 -11.18 11.44 -7.15
C THR A 75 -11.45 11.88 -5.71
N PHE A 76 -10.82 12.99 -5.30
CA PHE A 76 -11.05 13.65 -4.03
C PHE A 76 -11.36 15.13 -4.27
N ASN A 77 -12.53 15.61 -3.83
CA ASN A 77 -12.98 17.01 -4.00
C ASN A 77 -12.81 17.55 -5.44
N GLY A 78 -13.05 16.70 -6.46
CA GLY A 78 -12.92 17.06 -7.87
C GLY A 78 -11.48 17.04 -8.42
N THR A 79 -10.49 16.67 -7.61
CA THR A 79 -9.09 16.51 -8.02
C THR A 79 -8.75 15.02 -8.08
N THR A 80 -8.02 14.59 -9.12
CA THR A 80 -7.48 13.23 -9.20
C THR A 80 -6.21 13.14 -8.36
N LEU A 81 -6.21 12.23 -7.39
CA LEU A 81 -5.06 11.88 -6.55
C LEU A 81 -4.55 10.50 -6.96
N VAL A 82 -3.24 10.31 -6.92
CA VAL A 82 -2.57 9.05 -7.31
C VAL A 82 -1.81 8.53 -6.09
N PRO A 83 -2.31 7.49 -5.40
CA PRO A 83 -1.76 7.00 -4.14
C PRO A 83 -0.48 6.18 -4.29
N LEU A 84 -0.15 5.72 -5.51
CA LEU A 84 1.05 4.95 -5.80
C LEU A 84 2.01 5.76 -6.67
N THR A 85 3.28 5.74 -6.31
CA THR A 85 4.37 6.29 -7.12
C THR A 85 5.12 5.13 -7.78
N TYR A 86 5.19 5.10 -9.12
CA TYR A 86 5.96 4.09 -9.84
C TYR A 86 7.45 4.16 -9.48
N ASP A 87 8.05 3.01 -9.17
CA ASP A 87 9.49 2.91 -8.88
C ASP A 87 10.27 2.77 -10.18
N GLU A 88 11.01 3.80 -10.54
CA GLU A 88 11.75 3.87 -11.80
C GLU A 88 12.69 2.67 -11.99
N SER A 89 12.74 2.16 -13.23
CA SER A 89 13.56 0.99 -13.62
C SER A 89 13.15 -0.35 -12.98
N SER A 90 12.01 -0.43 -12.26
CA SER A 90 11.52 -1.67 -11.66
C SER A 90 10.94 -2.64 -12.68
N VAL A 91 10.50 -2.17 -13.87
CA VAL A 91 9.85 -3.00 -14.88
C VAL A 91 10.73 -4.17 -15.32
N LYS A 92 10.15 -5.38 -15.21
CA LYS A 92 10.67 -6.63 -15.79
C LYS A 92 9.64 -7.16 -16.79
N TYR A 93 10.11 -7.69 -17.91
CA TYR A 93 9.29 -8.12 -19.04
C TYR A 93 9.61 -9.55 -19.41
N PHE A 94 8.58 -10.40 -19.43
CA PHE A 94 8.72 -11.82 -19.71
C PHE A 94 7.80 -12.19 -20.88
N ILE A 95 8.32 -12.97 -21.83
CA ILE A 95 7.54 -13.54 -22.95
C ILE A 95 7.61 -15.06 -22.82
N ASN A 96 6.45 -15.73 -22.67
CA ASN A 96 6.33 -17.17 -22.44
C ASN A 96 7.22 -17.69 -21.28
N GLY A 97 7.45 -16.86 -20.27
CA GLY A 97 8.29 -17.15 -19.09
C GLY A 97 9.76 -16.77 -19.24
N ASP A 98 10.23 -16.40 -20.41
CA ASP A 98 11.61 -15.96 -20.63
C ASP A 98 11.74 -14.45 -20.36
N LEU A 99 12.71 -14.07 -19.51
CA LEU A 99 13.04 -12.66 -19.28
C LEU A 99 13.69 -12.05 -20.51
N VAL A 100 13.09 -10.98 -21.02
CA VAL A 100 13.59 -10.26 -22.19
C VAL A 100 13.90 -8.79 -21.84
N ALA A 101 14.41 -8.03 -22.83
CA ALA A 101 14.69 -6.60 -22.63
C ALA A 101 13.43 -5.85 -22.18
N ALA A 102 13.58 -4.95 -21.20
CA ALA A 102 12.47 -4.14 -20.69
C ALA A 102 11.88 -3.27 -21.83
N PRO A 103 10.56 -3.15 -21.90
CA PRO A 103 9.88 -2.30 -22.87
C PRO A 103 10.06 -0.82 -22.52
N THR A 104 9.60 0.08 -23.40
CA THR A 104 9.70 1.51 -23.17
C THR A 104 8.65 1.96 -22.15
N VAL A 105 9.09 2.58 -21.04
CA VAL A 105 8.24 3.34 -20.14
C VAL A 105 8.10 4.75 -20.70
N ALA A 106 6.92 5.08 -21.22
CA ALA A 106 6.63 6.35 -21.90
C ALA A 106 6.03 7.40 -20.95
N GLY A 107 5.50 6.98 -19.80
CA GLY A 107 4.93 7.85 -18.77
C GLY A 107 4.94 7.16 -17.41
N THR A 108 5.02 7.94 -16.33
CA THR A 108 5.12 7.44 -14.95
C THR A 108 3.87 7.75 -14.09
N SER A 109 2.98 8.61 -14.57
CA SER A 109 1.70 8.93 -13.89
C SER A 109 0.67 9.50 -14.89
N PRO A 110 -0.23 8.68 -15.41
CA PRO A 110 -0.32 7.21 -15.25
C PRO A 110 0.93 6.48 -15.78
N LEU A 111 1.23 5.30 -15.23
CA LEU A 111 2.31 4.48 -15.75
C LEU A 111 1.92 3.98 -17.14
N THR A 112 2.70 4.35 -18.15
CA THR A 112 2.47 3.97 -19.55
C THR A 112 3.65 3.20 -20.08
N ILE A 113 3.41 1.96 -20.52
CA ILE A 113 4.41 1.05 -21.08
C ILE A 113 4.01 0.71 -22.51
N THR A 114 4.89 0.94 -23.47
CA THR A 114 4.61 0.79 -24.92
C THR A 114 5.50 -0.26 -25.56
N GLY A 115 5.07 -0.75 -26.74
CA GLY A 115 5.83 -1.72 -27.54
C GLY A 115 5.73 -3.14 -27.02
N LEU A 116 4.66 -3.47 -26.26
CA LEU A 116 4.44 -4.82 -25.77
C LEU A 116 4.00 -5.75 -26.90
N THR A 117 4.40 -7.03 -26.80
CA THR A 117 4.02 -8.10 -27.71
C THR A 117 3.51 -9.31 -26.94
N VAL A 118 2.53 -10.03 -27.51
CA VAL A 118 2.05 -11.31 -26.97
C VAL A 118 2.04 -12.34 -28.10
N PRO A 119 2.87 -13.38 -28.04
CA PRO A 119 2.94 -14.41 -29.10
C PRO A 119 1.59 -15.10 -29.33
N ALA A 120 1.39 -15.64 -30.55
CA ALA A 120 0.22 -16.44 -30.87
C ALA A 120 0.09 -17.63 -29.91
N GLY A 121 -1.07 -17.80 -29.29
CA GLY A 121 -1.32 -18.85 -28.30
C GLY A 121 -0.44 -18.78 -27.05
N GLY A 122 0.24 -17.64 -26.81
CA GLY A 122 1.20 -17.43 -25.72
C GLY A 122 0.76 -16.41 -24.69
N ASN A 123 1.72 -16.04 -23.86
CA ASN A 123 1.52 -15.03 -22.81
C ASN A 123 2.72 -14.10 -22.67
N THR A 124 2.47 -12.99 -22.01
CA THR A 124 3.48 -11.99 -21.64
C THR A 124 3.19 -11.49 -20.26
N ALA A 125 4.20 -11.41 -19.40
CA ALA A 125 4.07 -10.86 -18.05
C ALA A 125 4.93 -9.61 -17.89
N ILE A 126 4.34 -8.59 -17.28
CA ILE A 126 4.99 -7.34 -16.90
C ILE A 126 4.98 -7.29 -15.36
N VAL A 127 6.15 -7.19 -14.75
CA VAL A 127 6.31 -7.04 -13.30
C VAL A 127 6.88 -5.66 -13.03
N TYR A 128 6.29 -4.92 -12.10
CA TYR A 128 6.80 -3.61 -11.69
C TYR A 128 6.47 -3.36 -10.21
N THR A 129 7.16 -2.41 -9.59
CA THR A 129 6.89 -1.96 -8.23
C THR A 129 6.37 -0.52 -8.23
N ALA A 130 5.52 -0.24 -7.23
CA ALA A 130 5.03 1.10 -6.95
C ALA A 130 4.89 1.29 -5.44
N THR A 131 5.36 2.44 -4.94
CA THR A 131 5.41 2.74 -3.51
C THR A 131 4.24 3.63 -3.11
N PRO A 132 3.45 3.26 -2.07
CA PRO A 132 2.41 4.10 -1.50
C PRO A 132 2.98 5.45 -1.01
N ASN A 133 2.28 6.54 -1.35
CA ASN A 133 2.65 7.91 -1.00
C ASN A 133 1.61 8.56 -0.07
N ASP A 134 1.72 9.87 0.18
CA ASP A 134 0.85 10.63 1.09
C ASP A 134 -0.63 10.63 0.72
N PHE A 135 -1.01 10.13 -0.47
CA PHE A 135 -2.41 9.98 -0.90
C PHE A 135 -2.96 8.57 -0.67
N ALA A 136 -2.13 7.62 -0.24
CA ALA A 136 -2.56 6.27 0.10
C ALA A 136 -3.33 6.28 1.43
N PRO A 137 -4.55 5.69 1.51
CA PRO A 137 -5.33 5.64 2.75
C PRO A 137 -4.61 4.83 3.84
N PRO A 138 -4.24 5.42 5.00
CA PRO A 138 -3.47 4.72 6.03
C PRO A 138 -4.32 4.07 7.13
N ALA A 139 -5.65 4.26 7.13
CA ALA A 139 -6.55 3.74 8.14
C ALA A 139 -6.75 2.21 8.00
N GLU A 140 -7.23 1.54 9.05
CA GLU A 140 -7.45 0.10 9.15
C GLU A 140 -8.29 -0.50 8.00
N ASP A 141 -9.23 0.25 7.45
CA ASP A 141 -10.06 -0.14 6.31
C ASP A 141 -9.59 0.47 4.97
N GLY A 142 -8.38 1.05 4.95
CA GLY A 142 -7.80 1.69 3.78
C GLY A 142 -7.53 0.69 2.65
N THR A 143 -7.82 1.08 1.41
CA THR A 143 -7.55 0.26 0.23
C THR A 143 -7.04 1.09 -0.93
N ILE A 144 -6.24 0.46 -1.80
CA ILE A 144 -5.82 1.01 -3.08
C ILE A 144 -6.30 0.07 -4.17
N THR A 145 -7.22 0.56 -5.02
CA THR A 145 -7.72 -0.16 -6.18
C THR A 145 -6.98 0.31 -7.43
N ASN A 146 -6.09 -0.52 -7.95
CA ASN A 146 -5.20 -0.21 -9.05
C ASN A 146 -5.64 -0.91 -10.33
N THR A 147 -5.94 -0.16 -11.40
CA THR A 147 -6.49 -0.64 -12.66
C THR A 147 -5.50 -0.44 -13.80
N VAL A 148 -5.33 -1.48 -14.60
CA VAL A 148 -4.58 -1.46 -15.86
C VAL A 148 -5.53 -1.58 -17.04
N GLU A 149 -5.23 -0.85 -18.10
CA GLU A 149 -5.87 -0.93 -19.41
C GLU A 149 -4.83 -1.31 -20.46
N ILE A 150 -5.17 -2.26 -21.32
CA ILE A 150 -4.34 -2.66 -22.47
C ILE A 150 -5.06 -2.27 -23.75
N THR A 151 -4.38 -1.49 -24.58
CA THR A 151 -4.88 -1.02 -25.87
C THR A 151 -3.99 -1.50 -27.01
N GLY A 152 -4.59 -1.66 -28.21
CA GLY A 152 -3.85 -2.05 -29.42
C GLY A 152 -4.69 -1.81 -30.66
N THR A 153 -4.03 -1.57 -31.80
CA THR A 153 -4.72 -1.29 -33.06
C THR A 153 -5.56 -2.49 -33.49
N GLY A 154 -6.86 -2.28 -33.67
CA GLY A 154 -7.80 -3.30 -34.13
C GLY A 154 -8.21 -4.33 -33.08
N LEU A 155 -7.87 -4.08 -31.82
CA LEU A 155 -8.29 -4.89 -30.68
C LEU A 155 -9.37 -4.14 -29.87
N THR A 156 -10.17 -4.91 -29.14
CA THR A 156 -10.99 -4.36 -28.05
C THR A 156 -10.09 -4.13 -26.85
N ASP A 157 -10.18 -2.94 -26.24
CA ASP A 157 -9.43 -2.61 -25.03
C ASP A 157 -9.87 -3.53 -23.87
N VAL A 158 -8.91 -4.03 -23.11
CA VAL A 158 -9.16 -4.92 -21.98
C VAL A 158 -8.57 -4.33 -20.70
N THR A 159 -9.28 -4.52 -19.60
CA THR A 159 -8.88 -3.98 -18.28
C THR A 159 -8.78 -5.07 -17.23
N ALA A 160 -7.90 -4.88 -16.26
CA ALA A 160 -7.81 -5.69 -15.06
C ALA A 160 -7.55 -4.79 -13.85
N THR A 161 -8.08 -5.20 -12.70
CA THR A 161 -8.02 -4.42 -11.46
C THR A 161 -7.51 -5.32 -10.34
N GLU A 162 -6.65 -4.76 -9.49
CA GLU A 162 -6.18 -5.36 -8.26
C GLU A 162 -6.41 -4.39 -7.10
N THR A 163 -6.80 -4.93 -5.94
CA THR A 163 -7.01 -4.14 -4.73
C THR A 163 -6.14 -4.68 -3.61
N VAL A 164 -5.35 -3.81 -3.00
CA VAL A 164 -4.55 -4.09 -1.81
C VAL A 164 -5.09 -3.29 -0.63
N ALA A 165 -5.11 -3.91 0.56
CA ALA A 165 -5.55 -3.28 1.80
C ALA A 165 -4.37 -2.69 2.58
N THR A 166 -4.65 -1.75 3.49
CA THR A 166 -3.65 -1.30 4.47
C THR A 166 -3.34 -2.45 5.43
N GLU A 167 -2.07 -2.69 5.72
CA GLU A 167 -1.70 -3.64 6.77
C GLU A 167 -2.08 -3.11 8.15
N ASP A 168 -2.75 -3.93 8.95
CA ASP A 168 -3.18 -3.59 10.30
C ASP A 168 -2.08 -3.92 11.31
N ALA A 169 -1.29 -2.91 11.65
CA ALA A 169 -0.17 -3.05 12.59
C ALA A 169 0.06 -1.78 13.42
N PRO A 170 0.53 -1.89 14.68
CA PRO A 170 1.09 -0.78 15.42
C PRO A 170 2.51 -0.46 14.92
N GLU A 171 2.86 0.83 14.88
CA GLU A 171 4.22 1.31 14.62
C GLU A 171 4.68 2.17 15.79
N LEU A 172 5.45 1.58 16.71
CA LEU A 172 5.83 2.24 17.95
C LEU A 172 7.17 2.97 17.86
N ARG A 173 7.21 4.17 18.44
CA ARG A 173 8.43 4.94 18.73
C ARG A 173 8.45 5.29 20.21
N ILE A 174 9.64 5.34 20.80
CA ILE A 174 9.83 5.71 22.20
C ILE A 174 10.87 6.78 22.33
N SER A 175 10.59 7.77 23.18
CA SER A 175 11.56 8.77 23.65
C SER A 175 11.65 8.77 25.15
N LYS A 176 12.84 9.11 25.69
CA LYS A 176 13.12 9.17 27.14
C LYS A 176 13.64 10.55 27.51
N GLY A 177 13.00 11.18 28.47
CA GLY A 177 13.40 12.44 29.08
C GLY A 177 13.89 12.22 30.49
N LEU A 178 14.64 13.19 31.00
CA LEU A 178 15.18 13.23 32.38
C LEU A 178 15.04 14.63 32.97
N CYS A 179 14.49 14.74 34.20
CA CYS A 179 14.36 16.00 34.92
C CYS A 179 14.54 15.79 36.45
N PRO A 180 15.35 16.64 37.14
CA PRO A 180 16.30 17.57 36.57
C PRO A 180 17.52 16.87 35.97
N THR A 181 18.26 17.52 35.07
CA THR A 181 19.48 16.97 34.44
C THR A 181 20.69 17.02 35.39
N SER A 182 20.57 17.72 36.51
CA SER A 182 21.55 17.77 37.59
C SER A 182 20.81 17.66 38.93
N VAL A 183 21.23 16.73 39.77
CA VAL A 183 20.60 16.40 41.04
C VAL A 183 21.68 16.24 42.11
N THR A 184 21.36 16.64 43.37
CA THR A 184 22.23 16.42 44.54
C THR A 184 22.11 14.98 45.03
N GLU A 185 23.08 14.53 45.80
CA GLU A 185 22.96 13.26 46.56
C GLU A 185 21.66 13.24 47.37
N ASN A 186 20.93 12.14 47.35
CA ASN A 186 19.57 11.98 47.90
C ASN A 186 18.49 12.88 47.26
N GLY A 187 18.77 13.49 46.11
CA GLY A 187 17.79 14.25 45.35
C GLY A 187 16.82 13.35 44.57
N THR A 188 15.69 13.92 44.20
CA THR A 188 14.68 13.22 43.41
C THR A 188 14.90 13.47 41.93
N ILE A 189 14.73 12.41 41.13
CA ILE A 189 14.85 12.43 39.68
C ILE A 189 13.60 11.83 39.05
N GLU A 190 13.22 12.35 37.89
CA GLU A 190 12.09 11.89 37.11
C GLU A 190 12.54 11.49 35.72
N TYR A 191 12.16 10.29 35.30
CA TYR A 191 12.28 9.80 33.95
C TYR A 191 10.91 9.80 33.30
N THR A 192 10.78 10.45 32.14
CA THR A 192 9.57 10.48 31.33
C THR A 192 9.81 9.67 30.08
N PHE A 193 8.97 8.65 29.85
CA PHE A 193 8.95 7.87 28.61
C PHE A 193 7.69 8.24 27.84
N ILE A 194 7.85 8.76 26.62
CA ILE A 194 6.75 9.02 25.70
C ILE A 194 6.79 7.93 24.65
N ILE A 195 5.70 7.15 24.55
CA ILE A 195 5.54 6.06 23.60
C ILE A 195 4.48 6.53 22.62
N GLU A 196 4.85 6.62 21.34
CA GLU A 196 3.98 7.05 20.26
C GLU A 196 3.72 5.88 19.31
N ASN A 197 2.49 5.78 18.82
CA ASN A 197 2.06 4.79 17.84
C ASN A 197 1.65 5.51 16.56
N PHE A 198 2.36 5.27 15.48
CA PHE A 198 2.10 5.81 14.14
C PHE A 198 1.27 4.83 13.29
N GLY A 199 1.08 3.60 13.77
CA GLY A 199 0.28 2.55 13.11
C GLY A 199 -1.22 2.71 13.32
N ASN A 200 -2.01 2.01 12.50
CA ASN A 200 -3.47 2.09 12.47
C ASN A 200 -4.16 1.21 13.53
N THR A 201 -3.45 0.34 14.21
CA THR A 201 -3.97 -0.47 15.32
C THR A 201 -3.32 -0.12 16.64
N ALA A 202 -4.04 -0.33 17.75
CA ALA A 202 -3.49 -0.10 19.09
C ALA A 202 -2.47 -1.19 19.47
N ALA A 203 -1.38 -0.78 20.14
CA ALA A 203 -0.47 -1.73 20.77
C ALA A 203 -0.94 -2.04 22.20
N THR A 204 -1.33 -3.29 22.48
CA THR A 204 -1.96 -3.68 23.74
C THR A 204 -1.04 -4.44 24.70
N ASP A 205 0.07 -5.02 24.20
CA ASP A 205 0.96 -5.91 24.97
C ASP A 205 2.36 -5.34 25.15
N ALA A 206 2.51 -4.02 25.06
CA ALA A 206 3.81 -3.37 25.19
C ALA A 206 4.38 -3.54 26.62
N VAL A 207 5.66 -3.91 26.67
CA VAL A 207 6.44 -4.02 27.91
C VAL A 207 7.61 -3.05 27.83
N LEU A 208 7.71 -2.14 28.81
CA LEU A 208 8.85 -1.25 28.94
C LEU A 208 9.83 -1.81 29.97
N THR A 209 11.09 -1.89 29.58
CA THR A 209 12.20 -2.30 30.45
C THR A 209 13.26 -1.21 30.45
N ASP A 210 13.73 -0.83 31.64
CA ASP A 210 14.84 0.12 31.81
C ASP A 210 15.73 -0.31 32.99
N THR A 211 17.01 0.00 32.91
CA THR A 211 17.93 -0.21 34.03
C THR A 211 18.47 1.14 34.51
N PHE A 212 17.97 1.60 35.65
CA PHE A 212 18.38 2.88 36.21
C PHE A 212 19.80 2.82 36.80
N ASN A 213 20.64 3.76 36.35
CA ASN A 213 21.99 3.96 36.89
C ASN A 213 22.25 5.47 37.07
N PRO A 214 22.38 5.99 38.29
CA PRO A 214 22.35 5.26 39.56
C PRO A 214 20.98 4.59 39.85
N ARG A 215 21.00 3.57 40.71
CA ARG A 215 19.81 2.85 41.14
C ARG A 215 18.92 3.80 41.97
N LEU A 216 17.63 3.73 41.72
CA LEU A 216 16.66 4.59 42.39
C LEU A 216 16.12 3.92 43.67
N THR A 217 15.77 4.73 44.66
CA THR A 217 15.03 4.34 45.85
C THR A 217 13.66 5.04 45.88
N ASN A 218 12.70 4.51 46.64
CA ASN A 218 11.35 5.08 46.76
C ASN A 218 10.67 5.35 45.41
N ILE A 219 10.75 4.37 44.49
CA ILE A 219 10.17 4.49 43.13
C ILE A 219 8.66 4.66 43.19
N VAL A 220 8.16 5.64 42.47
CA VAL A 220 6.76 5.84 42.10
C VAL A 220 6.66 5.89 40.61
N ALA A 221 5.72 5.13 40.02
CA ALA A 221 5.46 5.13 38.57
C ALA A 221 4.02 5.55 38.31
N THR A 222 3.81 6.32 37.22
CA THR A 222 2.48 6.70 36.74
C THR A 222 2.38 6.45 35.26
N LEU A 223 1.22 5.99 34.78
CA LEU A 223 0.89 5.84 33.38
C LEU A 223 -0.25 6.79 33.01
N ASN A 224 -0.01 7.71 32.08
CA ASN A 224 -0.94 8.78 31.73
C ASN A 224 -1.49 9.52 33.00
N GLY A 225 -0.62 9.78 33.96
CA GLY A 225 -0.96 10.42 35.22
C GLY A 225 -1.64 9.52 36.27
N THR A 226 -1.97 8.27 35.96
CA THR A 226 -2.54 7.31 36.91
C THR A 226 -1.43 6.51 37.59
N ALA A 227 -1.45 6.44 38.95
CA ALA A 227 -0.45 5.71 39.70
C ALA A 227 -0.47 4.21 39.40
N LEU A 228 0.73 3.64 39.21
CA LEU A 228 0.96 2.21 39.07
C LEU A 228 1.34 1.56 40.39
N THR A 229 0.93 0.30 40.60
CA THR A 229 1.18 -0.48 41.82
C THR A 229 2.37 -1.41 41.60
N ALA A 230 3.40 -1.28 42.46
CA ALA A 230 4.56 -2.17 42.47
C ALA A 230 4.14 -3.63 42.74
N GLY A 231 4.73 -4.58 42.02
CA GLY A 231 4.42 -6.00 42.10
C GLY A 231 3.17 -6.44 41.27
N THR A 232 2.30 -5.50 40.91
CA THR A 232 1.10 -5.76 40.11
C THR A 232 1.21 -5.19 38.71
N ASP A 233 1.65 -3.94 38.58
CA ASP A 233 1.71 -3.20 37.34
C ASP A 233 3.14 -3.10 36.76
N TYR A 234 4.12 -3.12 37.67
CA TYR A 234 5.55 -3.15 37.36
C TYR A 234 6.34 -3.87 38.43
N THR A 235 7.55 -4.28 38.08
CA THR A 235 8.57 -4.77 39.02
C THR A 235 9.78 -3.86 38.98
N TYR A 236 10.47 -3.76 40.15
CA TYR A 236 11.74 -3.08 40.25
C TYR A 236 12.68 -3.87 41.15
N ASP A 237 13.85 -4.23 40.59
CA ASP A 237 14.92 -4.87 41.36
C ASP A 237 15.92 -3.81 41.85
N ALA A 238 15.87 -3.48 43.15
CA ALA A 238 16.77 -2.51 43.75
C ALA A 238 18.25 -2.95 43.76
N ALA A 239 18.55 -4.24 43.57
CA ALA A 239 19.92 -4.75 43.50
C ALA A 239 20.56 -4.49 42.15
N THR A 240 19.79 -4.49 41.05
CA THR A 240 20.26 -4.29 39.69
C THR A 240 19.87 -2.94 39.10
N GLY A 241 18.81 -2.30 39.62
CA GLY A 241 18.20 -1.11 39.04
C GLY A 241 17.21 -1.40 37.92
N LEU A 242 16.88 -2.67 37.68
CA LEU A 242 16.00 -3.11 36.60
C LEU A 242 14.54 -2.79 36.93
N PHE A 243 13.90 -1.98 36.10
CA PHE A 243 12.47 -1.68 36.08
C PHE A 243 11.83 -2.39 34.87
N THR A 244 10.68 -3.03 35.09
CA THR A 244 9.95 -3.70 33.99
C THR A 244 8.45 -3.57 34.25
N THR A 245 7.69 -3.09 33.27
CA THR A 245 6.22 -3.10 33.33
C THR A 245 5.67 -4.50 33.06
N VAL A 246 4.52 -4.82 33.65
CA VAL A 246 3.82 -6.09 33.37
C VAL A 246 3.19 -6.02 31.98
N ALA A 247 3.23 -7.14 31.24
CA ALA A 247 2.60 -7.25 29.91
C ALA A 247 1.10 -6.89 29.96
N GLY A 248 0.62 -6.18 28.95
CA GLY A 248 -0.77 -5.69 28.88
C GLY A 248 -1.05 -4.46 29.74
N LYS A 249 -0.05 -3.94 30.49
CA LYS A 249 -0.23 -2.72 31.28
C LYS A 249 -0.09 -1.45 30.46
N ILE A 250 0.80 -1.43 29.51
CA ILE A 250 0.97 -0.34 28.57
C ILE A 250 0.12 -0.63 27.34
N THR A 251 -0.89 0.22 27.11
CA THR A 251 -1.63 0.29 25.84
C THR A 251 -1.30 1.61 25.18
N VAL A 252 -0.91 1.57 23.92
CA VAL A 252 -0.67 2.78 23.12
C VAL A 252 -1.76 2.83 22.04
N PRO A 253 -2.66 3.85 22.06
CA PRO A 253 -3.73 3.96 21.09
C PRO A 253 -3.21 3.97 19.66
N ALA A 254 -4.04 3.57 18.71
CA ALA A 254 -3.77 3.75 17.28
C ALA A 254 -3.59 5.24 16.94
N ALA A 255 -2.87 5.51 15.86
CA ALA A 255 -2.83 6.84 15.25
C ALA A 255 -4.21 7.24 14.72
N THR A 256 -4.43 8.53 14.60
CA THR A 256 -5.57 9.10 13.84
C THR A 256 -5.07 9.76 12.58
N TYR A 257 -5.85 9.60 11.50
CA TYR A 257 -5.49 10.09 10.18
C TYR A 257 -6.52 11.11 9.70
N THR A 258 -6.05 12.20 9.14
CA THR A 258 -6.91 13.24 8.58
C THR A 258 -6.47 13.53 7.15
N GLN A 259 -7.40 13.42 6.19
CA GLN A 259 -7.15 13.81 4.82
C GLN A 259 -7.34 15.32 4.68
N ASN A 260 -6.32 16.04 4.22
CA ASN A 260 -6.35 17.48 4.02
C ASN A 260 -7.33 17.83 2.90
N ALA A 261 -8.33 18.65 3.22
CA ALA A 261 -9.41 18.98 2.28
C ALA A 261 -8.95 19.76 1.02
N THR A 262 -7.77 20.40 1.07
CA THR A 262 -7.20 21.17 -0.05
C THR A 262 -6.21 20.36 -0.87
N THR A 263 -5.30 19.64 -0.23
CA THR A 263 -4.22 18.91 -0.91
C THR A 263 -4.57 17.43 -1.16
N GLY A 264 -5.48 16.87 -0.37
CA GLY A 264 -5.82 15.45 -0.38
C GLY A 264 -4.80 14.55 0.32
N ALA A 265 -3.66 15.08 0.77
CA ALA A 265 -2.66 14.31 1.49
C ALA A 265 -3.14 13.94 2.90
N TYR A 266 -2.79 12.75 3.36
CA TYR A 266 -3.05 12.32 4.73
C TYR A 266 -2.02 12.89 5.70
N THR A 267 -2.50 13.27 6.89
CA THR A 267 -1.66 13.69 8.01
C THR A 267 -1.91 12.72 9.16
N THR A 268 -0.84 12.20 9.75
CA THR A 268 -0.88 11.27 10.87
C THR A 268 -0.70 12.03 12.18
N VAL A 269 -1.60 11.80 13.13
CA VAL A 269 -1.45 12.21 14.53
C VAL A 269 -1.26 10.93 15.35
N PRO A 270 -0.05 10.68 15.89
CA PRO A 270 0.22 9.43 16.60
C PRO A 270 -0.63 9.31 17.87
N GLY A 271 -1.05 8.09 18.15
CA GLY A 271 -1.54 7.72 19.48
C GLY A 271 -0.38 7.81 20.49
N SER A 272 -0.62 8.24 21.71
CA SER A 272 0.46 8.44 22.68
C SER A 272 0.11 7.91 24.07
N THR A 273 1.12 7.36 24.75
CA THR A 273 1.06 6.96 26.14
C THR A 273 2.35 7.39 26.84
N THR A 274 2.20 7.99 28.01
CA THR A 274 3.32 8.51 28.80
C THR A 274 3.47 7.72 30.10
N LEU A 275 4.64 7.12 30.31
CA LEU A 275 5.06 6.54 31.57
C LEU A 275 6.05 7.50 32.24
N VAL A 276 5.80 7.81 33.52
CA VAL A 276 6.72 8.60 34.35
C VAL A 276 7.18 7.74 35.53
N VAL A 277 8.49 7.70 35.74
CA VAL A 277 9.10 7.01 36.89
C VAL A 277 9.92 8.02 37.68
N THR A 278 9.54 8.21 38.96
CA THR A 278 10.21 9.11 39.87
C THR A 278 10.87 8.30 41.00
N GLY A 279 12.06 8.71 41.45
CA GLY A 279 12.76 8.08 42.57
C GLY A 279 13.86 8.95 43.12
N ALA A 280 14.38 8.59 44.28
CA ALA A 280 15.54 9.25 44.86
C ALA A 280 16.84 8.48 44.49
N ILE A 281 17.92 9.23 44.35
CA ILE A 281 19.28 8.71 44.09
C ILE A 281 19.98 8.43 45.42
#